data_1a5bd940fa29ebe090ca1e0e7ed1e81c
#
_entry.id   1a5bd940fa29ebe090ca1e0e7ed1e81c
#
_cell.length_a   1.000
_cell.length_b   1.000
_cell.length_c   1.000
_cell.angle_alpha   90.00
_cell.angle_beta   90.00
_cell.angle_gamma   90.00
#
_symmetry.space_group_name_H-M   'P 1'
#
loop_
_entity.id
_entity.type
_entity.pdbx_description
1 polymer ?
#
loop_
_entity_poly.entity_id
_entity_poly.type
_entity_poly.pdbx_seq_one_letter_code
_entity_poly.pdbx_strand_id
1 'polypeptide(L)'
;LANSRYDLAVIGSGPGGYVAAIRASQLKMRVAVIERDLPGGVCLNWGCIPSKALLNSAETMEAIRGAGKEHGIEVGEIKLDFKRVIARSRQAADKLSKGVLYLLRKNKVDYIEADATIAGPHTVALRPAAGKAAPPAEAVEAERILIATGSGEKLFPGMALGDGVMTSREALLHDRLPKSIAIIGAGAIGAEFGYFYQAFGAKVTIVELEPQMLPGFDAEIAEELRKSFVKRGVKVLTGHGFKSMAREGEEWTVTLDAAGAPKTIAAEAVLVAVGRNPLSLDMGLDAAGIEADRGYVKIDDSFRTTCPSIYAIGDVARPPLLAHKASAEGIAAVEIMAGVREPGFDLLSIPGCIYCEPEVAMVGLSEAQARERGIEVKVGKIPFRANGKAVAINQTEGFVKIVAGKEYGDVIGCQIIGHHATDLIAEIVLGRTLETTTAELGHSVHPHPTLSESIMEAALAAEGEAINF
;
A
#
# COMPACT_ATOMS: atom_id res chain seq x y z
N LEU A 1 30.42 -4.21 21.91
CA LEU A 1 30.45 -4.59 20.49
C LEU A 1 31.82 -4.22 19.90
N ALA A 2 32.90 -4.85 20.41
CA ALA A 2 34.24 -4.58 19.93
C ALA A 2 34.47 -5.35 18.63
N ASN A 3 34.78 -4.61 17.56
CA ASN A 3 35.54 -5.02 16.35
C ASN A 3 35.11 -6.26 15.55
N SER A 4 33.84 -6.57 15.45
CA SER A 4 33.42 -7.64 14.54
C SER A 4 32.52 -7.07 13.43
N ARG A 5 33.04 -7.10 12.21
CA ARG A 5 32.35 -6.73 10.98
C ARG A 5 31.10 -7.60 10.79
N TYR A 6 29.95 -6.99 10.42
CA TYR A 6 28.76 -7.71 10.03
C TYR A 6 28.90 -8.21 8.57
N ASP A 7 28.18 -9.27 8.21
CA ASP A 7 28.05 -9.67 6.82
C ASP A 7 27.06 -8.75 6.09
N LEU A 8 26.04 -8.25 6.84
CA LEU A 8 25.03 -7.34 6.31
C LEU A 8 24.61 -6.30 7.36
N ALA A 9 24.64 -5.02 7.00
CA ALA A 9 24.00 -3.92 7.72
C ALA A 9 22.76 -3.47 6.94
N VAL A 10 21.57 -3.49 7.56
CA VAL A 10 20.31 -3.08 6.98
C VAL A 10 19.90 -1.74 7.57
N ILE A 11 19.70 -0.72 6.73
CA ILE A 11 19.26 0.61 7.13
C ILE A 11 17.75 0.73 6.94
N GLY A 12 17.00 0.74 8.04
CA GLY A 12 15.54 0.72 8.10
C GLY A 12 14.98 -0.65 8.43
N SER A 13 14.03 -0.69 9.37
CA SER A 13 13.34 -1.90 9.83
C SER A 13 11.89 -2.02 9.32
N GLY A 14 11.57 -1.33 8.21
CA GLY A 14 10.30 -1.50 7.51
C GLY A 14 10.13 -2.93 6.95
N PRO A 15 9.00 -3.25 6.28
CA PRO A 15 8.72 -4.59 5.76
C PRO A 15 9.87 -5.19 4.95
N GLY A 16 10.51 -4.42 4.07
CA GLY A 16 11.68 -4.88 3.34
C GLY A 16 12.86 -5.17 4.25
N GLY A 17 13.17 -4.26 5.17
CA GLY A 17 14.37 -4.34 6.00
C GLY A 17 14.34 -5.48 7.03
N TYR A 18 13.28 -5.59 7.83
CA TYR A 18 13.23 -6.66 8.84
C TYR A 18 13.08 -8.05 8.21
N VAL A 19 12.37 -8.17 7.10
CA VAL A 19 12.24 -9.45 6.37
C VAL A 19 13.57 -9.86 5.75
N ALA A 20 14.27 -8.94 5.08
CA ALA A 20 15.62 -9.17 4.56
C ALA A 20 16.60 -9.59 5.66
N ALA A 21 16.60 -8.90 6.80
CA ALA A 21 17.48 -9.19 7.92
C ALA A 21 17.25 -10.59 8.50
N ILE A 22 15.98 -10.99 8.68
CA ILE A 22 15.64 -12.34 9.14
C ILE A 22 16.08 -13.38 8.13
N ARG A 23 15.80 -13.16 6.83
CA ARG A 23 16.20 -14.09 5.77
C ARG A 23 17.71 -14.22 5.67
N ALA A 24 18.45 -13.12 5.75
CA ALA A 24 19.92 -13.14 5.75
C ALA A 24 20.46 -13.95 6.96
N SER A 25 19.89 -13.76 8.16
CA SER A 25 20.27 -14.57 9.32
C SER A 25 19.98 -16.07 9.15
N GLN A 26 18.84 -16.44 8.51
CA GLN A 26 18.56 -17.84 8.15
C GLN A 26 19.60 -18.41 7.18
N LEU A 27 20.17 -17.57 6.33
CA LEU A 27 21.28 -17.89 5.41
C LEU A 27 22.65 -17.82 6.11
N LYS A 28 22.68 -17.73 7.46
CA LYS A 28 23.90 -17.75 8.31
C LYS A 28 24.73 -16.47 8.25
N MET A 29 24.19 -15.39 7.74
CA MET A 29 24.84 -14.08 7.80
C MET A 29 24.71 -13.50 9.22
N ARG A 30 25.73 -12.79 9.67
CA ARG A 30 25.66 -11.93 10.85
C ARG A 30 25.10 -10.57 10.45
N VAL A 31 23.94 -10.19 11.02
CA VAL A 31 23.14 -9.05 10.55
C VAL A 31 22.92 -8.02 11.65
N ALA A 32 23.10 -6.73 11.32
CA ALA A 32 22.59 -5.62 12.10
C ALA A 32 21.46 -4.91 11.34
N VAL A 33 20.41 -4.50 12.06
CA VAL A 33 19.34 -3.61 11.55
C VAL A 33 19.42 -2.30 12.33
N ILE A 34 19.48 -1.18 11.58
CA ILE A 34 19.54 0.15 12.16
C ILE A 34 18.20 0.85 11.88
N GLU A 35 17.53 1.35 12.92
CA GLU A 35 16.22 2.00 12.81
C GLU A 35 16.17 3.29 13.63
N ARG A 36 15.65 4.36 13.03
CA ARG A 36 15.57 5.67 13.68
C ARG A 36 14.24 5.94 14.40
N ASP A 37 13.16 5.28 14.02
CA ASP A 37 11.82 5.51 14.57
C ASP A 37 11.34 4.27 15.34
N LEU A 38 10.38 3.56 14.82
CA LEU A 38 9.76 2.39 15.44
C LEU A 38 9.98 1.12 14.59
N PRO A 39 10.18 -0.05 15.24
CA PRO A 39 10.34 -1.32 14.53
C PRO A 39 9.14 -1.62 13.63
N GLY A 40 9.41 -2.10 12.40
CA GLY A 40 8.39 -2.37 11.40
C GLY A 40 8.08 -1.18 10.47
N GLY A 41 8.71 -0.02 10.69
CA GLY A 41 8.67 1.14 9.81
C GLY A 41 7.26 1.72 9.60
N VAL A 42 7.10 2.43 8.49
CA VAL A 42 5.84 3.14 8.16
C VAL A 42 4.65 2.18 8.09
N CYS A 43 4.76 1.03 7.45
CA CYS A 43 3.63 0.11 7.25
C CYS A 43 2.98 -0.31 8.58
N LEU A 44 3.77 -0.72 9.56
CA LEU A 44 3.25 -1.20 10.84
C LEU A 44 2.79 -0.06 11.75
N ASN A 45 3.46 1.09 11.69
CA ASN A 45 3.25 2.16 12.66
C ASN A 45 2.43 3.35 12.13
N TRP A 46 2.58 3.69 10.85
CA TRP A 46 2.07 4.93 10.25
C TRP A 46 1.37 4.71 8.91
N GLY A 47 0.99 3.46 8.59
CA GLY A 47 0.41 3.09 7.29
C GLY A 47 -0.53 1.91 7.39
N CYS A 48 -0.15 0.78 6.75
CA CYS A 48 -1.00 -0.37 6.46
C CYS A 48 -1.81 -0.86 7.67
N ILE A 49 -1.14 -1.16 8.79
CA ILE A 49 -1.79 -1.84 9.92
C ILE A 49 -2.78 -0.92 10.66
N PRO A 50 -2.39 0.28 11.10
CA PRO A 50 -3.36 1.15 11.75
C PRO A 50 -4.49 1.58 10.81
N SER A 51 -4.23 1.79 9.51
CA SER A 51 -5.29 2.10 8.54
C SER A 51 -6.31 0.96 8.42
N LYS A 52 -5.86 -0.30 8.28
CA LYS A 52 -6.75 -1.46 8.18
C LYS A 52 -7.54 -1.69 9.48
N ALA A 53 -6.97 -1.36 10.63
CA ALA A 53 -7.71 -1.35 11.89
C ALA A 53 -8.81 -0.27 11.92
N LEU A 54 -8.57 0.90 11.31
CA LEU A 54 -9.59 1.94 11.15
C LEU A 54 -10.69 1.52 10.17
N LEU A 55 -10.32 0.96 9.01
CA LEU A 55 -11.26 0.49 7.99
C LEU A 55 -12.16 -0.63 8.52
N ASN A 56 -11.63 -1.58 9.28
CA ASN A 56 -12.44 -2.60 9.94
C ASN A 56 -13.43 -2.00 10.97
N SER A 57 -13.06 -0.90 11.63
CA SER A 57 -14.02 -0.19 12.51
C SER A 57 -15.10 0.55 11.71
N ALA A 58 -14.77 1.06 10.51
CA ALA A 58 -15.71 1.68 9.58
C ALA A 58 -16.71 0.65 9.04
N GLU A 59 -16.22 -0.50 8.59
CA GLU A 59 -17.05 -1.64 8.16
C GLU A 59 -18.00 -2.09 9.26
N THR A 60 -17.52 -2.23 10.49
CA THR A 60 -18.35 -2.55 11.66
C THR A 60 -19.46 -1.51 11.87
N MET A 61 -19.16 -0.21 11.72
CA MET A 61 -20.15 0.85 11.85
C MET A 61 -21.23 0.76 10.76
N GLU A 62 -20.83 0.49 9.52
CA GLU A 62 -21.77 0.31 8.40
C GLU A 62 -22.65 -0.94 8.60
N ALA A 63 -22.07 -2.07 9.02
CA ALA A 63 -22.80 -3.29 9.33
C ALA A 63 -23.87 -3.05 10.41
N ILE A 64 -23.52 -2.34 11.49
CA ILE A 64 -24.47 -1.99 12.56
C ILE A 64 -25.61 -1.11 12.02
N ARG A 65 -25.32 -0.10 11.18
CA ARG A 65 -26.32 0.79 10.59
C ARG A 65 -27.23 0.10 9.58
N GLY A 66 -26.69 -0.86 8.82
CA GLY A 66 -27.42 -1.63 7.80
C GLY A 66 -28.25 -2.78 8.38
N ALA A 67 -27.85 -3.34 9.52
CA ALA A 67 -28.35 -4.59 10.07
C ALA A 67 -29.89 -4.65 10.23
N GLY A 68 -30.53 -3.53 10.59
CA GLY A 68 -31.96 -3.51 10.83
C GLY A 68 -32.79 -3.78 9.58
N LYS A 69 -32.41 -3.23 8.45
CA LYS A 69 -33.14 -3.37 7.18
C LYS A 69 -32.94 -4.73 6.53
N GLU A 70 -31.73 -5.25 6.61
CA GLU A 70 -31.33 -6.45 5.86
C GLU A 70 -31.52 -7.75 6.65
N HIS A 71 -31.24 -7.70 7.95
CA HIS A 71 -31.25 -8.88 8.82
C HIS A 71 -32.35 -8.93 9.84
N GLY A 72 -33.23 -7.91 9.89
CA GLY A 72 -34.30 -7.81 10.89
C GLY A 72 -33.80 -7.60 12.34
N ILE A 73 -32.58 -7.05 12.49
CA ILE A 73 -31.94 -6.79 13.78
C ILE A 73 -32.18 -5.32 14.15
N GLU A 74 -32.96 -5.06 15.16
CA GLU A 74 -33.16 -3.70 15.66
C GLU A 74 -31.95 -3.26 16.50
N VAL A 75 -31.35 -2.13 16.10
CA VAL A 75 -30.26 -1.51 16.83
C VAL A 75 -30.77 -0.21 17.44
N GLY A 76 -30.56 -0.04 18.74
CA GLY A 76 -30.90 1.20 19.47
C GLY A 76 -29.95 2.36 19.14
N GLU A 77 -29.86 3.34 20.06
CA GLU A 77 -28.98 4.50 19.88
C GLU A 77 -27.51 4.06 19.79
N ILE A 78 -26.82 4.45 18.70
CA ILE A 78 -25.38 4.20 18.52
C ILE A 78 -24.60 5.38 19.09
N LYS A 79 -23.77 5.15 20.11
CA LYS A 79 -22.84 6.13 20.68
C LYS A 79 -21.44 5.86 20.16
N LEU A 80 -20.91 6.82 19.41
CA LEU A 80 -19.55 6.75 18.84
C LEU A 80 -18.54 7.36 19.82
N ASP A 81 -17.53 6.58 20.20
CA ASP A 81 -16.29 7.06 20.81
C ASP A 81 -15.16 7.02 19.78
N PHE A 82 -15.03 8.09 19.02
CA PHE A 82 -14.03 8.17 17.93
C PHE A 82 -12.59 8.10 18.44
N LYS A 83 -12.33 8.65 19.64
CA LYS A 83 -11.03 8.55 20.31
C LYS A 83 -10.63 7.09 20.54
N ARG A 84 -11.58 6.25 20.94
CA ARG A 84 -11.36 4.81 21.13
C ARG A 84 -11.10 4.08 19.81
N VAL A 85 -11.75 4.50 18.71
CA VAL A 85 -11.47 3.96 17.35
C VAL A 85 -10.01 4.21 16.99
N ILE A 86 -9.52 5.44 17.15
CA ILE A 86 -8.12 5.79 16.92
C ILE A 86 -7.19 4.99 17.85
N ALA A 87 -7.48 4.97 19.17
CA ALA A 87 -6.66 4.24 20.14
C ALA A 87 -6.54 2.74 19.80
N ARG A 88 -7.62 2.10 19.32
CA ARG A 88 -7.59 0.69 18.85
C ARG A 88 -6.61 0.49 17.70
N SER A 89 -6.57 1.40 16.73
CA SER A 89 -5.65 1.32 15.60
C SER A 89 -4.19 1.42 16.07
N ARG A 90 -3.91 2.29 17.04
CA ARG A 90 -2.57 2.42 17.64
C ARG A 90 -2.16 1.17 18.43
N GLN A 91 -3.08 0.55 19.16
CA GLN A 91 -2.81 -0.72 19.85
C GLN A 91 -2.45 -1.85 18.88
N ALA A 92 -3.11 -1.93 17.71
CA ALA A 92 -2.77 -2.90 16.67
C ALA A 92 -1.33 -2.68 16.14
N ALA A 93 -0.99 -1.43 15.86
CA ALA A 93 0.35 -1.04 15.41
C ALA A 93 1.43 -1.40 16.46
N ASP A 94 1.23 -1.02 17.72
CA ASP A 94 2.16 -1.28 18.82
C ASP A 94 2.39 -2.80 19.04
N LYS A 95 1.32 -3.59 18.98
CA LYS A 95 1.43 -5.06 19.11
C LYS A 95 2.32 -5.66 18.03
N LEU A 96 2.17 -5.24 16.77
CA LEU A 96 2.96 -5.78 15.66
C LEU A 96 4.39 -5.23 15.65
N SER A 97 4.60 -3.98 16.02
CA SER A 97 5.94 -3.39 16.17
C SER A 97 6.76 -4.18 17.22
N LYS A 98 6.17 -4.50 18.38
CA LYS A 98 6.78 -5.38 19.39
C LYS A 98 7.04 -6.79 18.84
N GLY A 99 6.16 -7.30 17.98
CA GLY A 99 6.34 -8.57 17.28
C GLY A 99 7.58 -8.60 16.38
N VAL A 100 7.86 -7.51 15.66
CA VAL A 100 9.10 -7.39 14.85
C VAL A 100 10.35 -7.49 15.71
N LEU A 101 10.40 -6.76 16.84
CA LEU A 101 11.54 -6.88 17.79
C LEU A 101 11.74 -8.31 18.29
N TYR A 102 10.64 -8.99 18.63
CA TYR A 102 10.71 -10.39 19.01
C TYR A 102 11.30 -11.26 17.90
N LEU A 103 10.84 -11.08 16.64
CA LEU A 103 11.32 -11.85 15.49
C LEU A 103 12.81 -11.59 15.20
N LEU A 104 13.26 -10.35 15.27
CA LEU A 104 14.68 -9.99 15.11
C LEU A 104 15.54 -10.69 16.17
N ARG A 105 15.16 -10.60 17.45
CA ARG A 105 15.86 -11.26 18.54
C ARG A 105 15.87 -12.79 18.40
N LYS A 106 14.72 -13.40 18.05
CA LYS A 106 14.60 -14.85 17.80
C LYS A 106 15.57 -15.32 16.72
N ASN A 107 15.78 -14.51 15.71
CA ASN A 107 16.69 -14.79 14.59
C ASN A 107 18.12 -14.25 14.82
N LYS A 108 18.46 -13.81 16.04
CA LYS A 108 19.81 -13.33 16.42
C LYS A 108 20.30 -12.16 15.54
N VAL A 109 19.37 -11.30 15.10
CA VAL A 109 19.67 -10.06 14.40
C VAL A 109 19.88 -8.96 15.44
N ASP A 110 21.00 -8.25 15.35
CA ASP A 110 21.30 -7.12 16.22
C ASP A 110 20.44 -5.91 15.79
N TYR A 111 19.63 -5.36 16.71
CA TYR A 111 18.79 -4.19 16.47
C TYR A 111 19.40 -2.96 17.13
N ILE A 112 19.64 -1.91 16.35
CA ILE A 112 20.31 -0.67 16.76
C ILE A 112 19.36 0.52 16.52
N GLU A 113 18.99 1.20 17.60
CA GLU A 113 18.21 2.45 17.50
C GLU A 113 19.15 3.62 17.22
N ALA A 114 19.17 4.09 15.96
CA ALA A 114 20.04 5.19 15.53
C ALA A 114 19.57 5.79 14.21
N ASP A 115 19.93 7.05 13.95
CA ASP A 115 20.02 7.58 12.61
C ASP A 115 21.28 7.04 11.94
N ALA A 116 21.13 6.58 10.68
CA ALA A 116 22.20 5.98 9.90
C ALA A 116 22.54 6.82 8.68
N THR A 117 23.82 6.98 8.40
CA THR A 117 24.34 7.65 7.21
C THR A 117 25.44 6.79 6.59
N ILE A 118 25.45 6.59 5.29
CA ILE A 118 26.51 5.89 4.57
C ILE A 118 27.76 6.76 4.60
N ALA A 119 28.82 6.25 5.21
CA ALA A 119 30.12 6.92 5.32
C ALA A 119 31.17 6.36 4.35
N GLY A 120 30.86 5.27 3.65
CA GLY A 120 31.72 4.61 2.67
C GLY A 120 31.13 3.27 2.23
N PRO A 121 31.82 2.55 1.34
CA PRO A 121 31.33 1.27 0.77
C PRO A 121 31.01 0.17 1.77
N HIS A 122 31.56 0.25 2.98
CA HIS A 122 31.42 -0.75 4.03
C HIS A 122 31.11 -0.18 5.41
N THR A 123 30.88 1.16 5.50
CA THR A 123 30.75 1.87 6.78
C THR A 123 29.43 2.61 6.84
N VAL A 124 28.65 2.39 7.89
CA VAL A 124 27.47 3.12 8.25
C VAL A 124 27.74 3.91 9.52
N ALA A 125 27.78 5.24 9.43
CA ALA A 125 27.89 6.13 10.58
C ALA A 125 26.56 6.20 11.33
N LEU A 126 26.63 6.20 12.65
CA LEU A 126 25.47 6.23 13.54
C LEU A 126 25.43 7.52 14.35
N ARG A 127 24.23 8.08 14.48
CA ARG A 127 23.94 9.24 15.34
C ARG A 127 22.74 8.94 16.22
N PRO A 128 22.58 9.62 17.34
CA PRO A 128 21.35 9.50 18.14
C PRO A 128 20.14 9.88 17.30
N ALA A 129 19.16 9.00 17.22
CA ALA A 129 17.87 9.32 16.60
C ALA A 129 17.06 10.24 17.53
N ALA A 130 16.13 11.02 16.96
CA ALA A 130 15.35 12.00 17.71
C ALA A 130 14.63 11.37 18.92
N GLY A 131 14.90 11.88 20.10
CA GLY A 131 14.33 11.39 21.35
C GLY A 131 14.85 10.02 21.84
N LYS A 132 15.90 9.49 21.22
CA LYS A 132 16.54 8.21 21.59
C LYS A 132 17.88 8.44 22.29
N ALA A 133 18.35 7.40 22.98
CA ALA A 133 19.68 7.37 23.60
C ALA A 133 20.78 7.33 22.51
N ALA A 134 22.01 7.64 22.91
CA ALA A 134 23.17 7.47 22.04
C ALA A 134 23.29 5.99 21.59
N PRO A 135 23.65 5.74 20.33
CA PRO A 135 23.87 4.38 19.85
C PRO A 135 25.10 3.75 20.54
N PRO A 136 25.19 2.41 20.55
CA PRO A 136 26.27 1.69 21.25
C PRO A 136 27.66 1.87 20.60
N ALA A 137 27.72 2.46 19.41
CA ALA A 137 28.92 2.75 18.64
C ALA A 137 28.69 3.95 17.73
N GLU A 138 29.76 4.60 17.26
CA GLU A 138 29.67 5.70 16.28
C GLU A 138 29.50 5.23 14.83
N ALA A 139 29.83 3.96 14.55
CA ALA A 139 29.69 3.35 13.24
C ALA A 139 29.48 1.84 13.32
N VAL A 140 28.94 1.28 12.24
CA VAL A 140 28.85 -0.14 11.95
C VAL A 140 29.63 -0.45 10.69
N GLU A 141 30.51 -1.45 10.78
CA GLU A 141 31.23 -2.01 9.62
C GLU A 141 30.54 -3.27 9.11
N ALA A 142 30.32 -3.37 7.79
CA ALA A 142 29.68 -4.52 7.16
C ALA A 142 30.32 -4.88 5.80
N GLU A 143 30.24 -6.16 5.43
CA GLU A 143 30.60 -6.61 4.08
C GLU A 143 29.69 -5.99 3.02
N ARG A 144 28.40 -5.94 3.34
CA ARG A 144 27.35 -5.39 2.49
C ARG A 144 26.43 -4.48 3.29
N ILE A 145 25.87 -3.48 2.61
CA ILE A 145 24.88 -2.56 3.17
C ILE A 145 23.60 -2.69 2.35
N LEU A 146 22.44 -2.77 3.01
CA LEU A 146 21.13 -2.77 2.38
C LEU A 146 20.35 -1.53 2.79
N ILE A 147 20.08 -0.64 1.84
CA ILE A 147 19.24 0.54 2.03
C ILE A 147 17.78 0.12 1.93
N ALA A 148 17.03 0.23 3.02
CA ALA A 148 15.61 -0.12 3.14
C ALA A 148 14.83 1.00 3.87
N THR A 149 15.21 2.25 3.65
CA THR A 149 14.71 3.45 4.34
C THR A 149 13.28 3.82 3.97
N GLY A 150 12.77 3.26 2.86
CA GLY A 150 11.38 3.45 2.45
C GLY A 150 11.08 4.83 1.90
N SER A 151 9.89 5.35 2.22
CA SER A 151 9.35 6.62 1.74
C SER A 151 8.67 7.43 2.84
N GLY A 152 8.61 8.75 2.65
CA GLY A 152 7.89 9.70 3.49
C GLY A 152 6.73 10.36 2.74
N GLU A 153 5.85 11.04 3.47
CA GLU A 153 4.70 11.76 2.93
C GLU A 153 5.16 12.94 2.05
N LYS A 154 4.46 13.16 0.95
CA LYS A 154 4.67 14.30 0.08
C LYS A 154 3.72 15.44 0.45
N LEU A 155 4.26 16.64 0.62
CA LEU A 155 3.50 17.87 0.82
C LEU A 155 3.70 18.84 -0.35
N PHE A 156 2.78 19.77 -0.51
CA PHE A 156 2.98 20.89 -1.41
C PHE A 156 3.97 21.90 -0.79
N PRO A 157 4.76 22.60 -1.61
CA PRO A 157 5.67 23.63 -1.12
C PRO A 157 4.94 24.67 -0.27
N GLY A 158 5.49 24.97 0.92
CA GLY A 158 4.93 25.96 1.84
C GLY A 158 3.72 25.51 2.66
N MET A 159 3.25 24.27 2.50
CA MET A 159 2.15 23.71 3.30
C MET A 159 2.67 23.31 4.68
N ALA A 160 2.01 23.80 5.73
CA ALA A 160 2.28 23.43 7.11
C ALA A 160 1.22 22.45 7.63
N LEU A 161 1.66 21.48 8.43
CA LEU A 161 0.78 20.54 9.15
C LEU A 161 0.29 21.18 10.46
N GLY A 162 -0.86 20.71 10.93
CA GLY A 162 -1.52 21.23 12.12
C GLY A 162 -2.81 21.97 11.80
N ASP A 163 -3.57 22.35 12.82
CA ASP A 163 -4.85 23.06 12.69
C ASP A 163 -5.85 22.37 11.74
N GLY A 164 -5.88 21.03 11.73
CA GLY A 164 -6.73 20.23 10.86
C GLY A 164 -6.12 19.89 9.50
N VAL A 165 -4.91 20.38 9.16
CA VAL A 165 -4.16 19.96 7.98
C VAL A 165 -3.28 18.77 8.34
N MET A 166 -3.46 17.67 7.64
CA MET A 166 -2.89 16.37 7.99
C MET A 166 -2.33 15.65 6.76
N THR A 167 -1.29 14.85 6.96
CA THR A 167 -1.01 13.69 6.10
C THR A 167 -1.68 12.44 6.69
N SER A 168 -1.45 11.27 6.08
CA SER A 168 -1.93 10.01 6.64
C SER A 168 -1.39 9.74 8.06
N ARG A 169 -0.18 10.20 8.37
CA ARG A 169 0.44 10.03 9.69
C ARG A 169 -0.34 10.76 10.78
N GLU A 170 -0.63 12.04 10.58
CA GLU A 170 -1.42 12.84 11.53
C GLU A 170 -2.86 12.35 11.61
N ALA A 171 -3.46 11.94 10.49
CA ALA A 171 -4.83 11.39 10.45
C ALA A 171 -4.97 10.12 11.31
N LEU A 172 -3.92 9.28 11.40
CA LEU A 172 -3.89 8.10 12.29
C LEU A 172 -3.78 8.46 13.78
N LEU A 173 -3.52 9.71 14.12
CA LEU A 173 -3.42 10.22 15.49
C LEU A 173 -4.57 11.19 15.83
N HIS A 174 -5.31 11.65 14.83
CA HIS A 174 -6.36 12.65 14.99
C HIS A 174 -7.60 12.03 15.64
N ASP A 175 -7.78 12.24 16.95
CA ASP A 175 -8.80 11.59 17.75
C ASP A 175 -10.15 12.32 17.79
N ARG A 176 -10.31 13.37 16.99
CA ARG A 176 -11.53 14.14 16.79
C ARG A 176 -12.09 13.88 15.38
N LEU A 177 -13.34 13.43 15.29
CA LEU A 177 -14.03 13.29 14.01
C LEU A 177 -14.37 14.69 13.44
N PRO A 178 -13.83 15.10 12.28
CA PRO A 178 -14.20 16.36 11.66
C PRO A 178 -15.60 16.29 11.06
N LYS A 179 -16.35 17.39 11.08
CA LYS A 179 -17.67 17.46 10.42
C LYS A 179 -17.55 17.36 8.90
N SER A 180 -16.45 17.91 8.37
CA SER A 180 -16.15 17.87 6.94
C SER A 180 -14.65 17.76 6.71
N ILE A 181 -14.27 17.05 5.64
CA ILE A 181 -12.87 16.86 5.26
C ILE A 181 -12.69 16.96 3.74
N ALA A 182 -11.68 17.72 3.34
CA ALA A 182 -11.18 17.74 1.97
C ALA A 182 -9.96 16.82 1.87
N ILE A 183 -9.99 15.85 0.96
CA ILE A 183 -8.91 14.90 0.72
C ILE A 183 -8.28 15.23 -0.63
N ILE A 184 -7.01 15.59 -0.64
CA ILE A 184 -6.27 15.93 -1.84
C ILE A 184 -5.46 14.71 -2.29
N GLY A 185 -5.88 14.12 -3.40
CA GLY A 185 -5.39 12.84 -3.95
C GLY A 185 -6.41 11.72 -3.79
N ALA A 186 -6.76 11.04 -4.89
CA ALA A 186 -7.69 9.91 -4.92
C ALA A 186 -6.98 8.56 -5.15
N GLY A 187 -5.70 8.45 -4.79
CA GLY A 187 -4.98 7.18 -4.72
C GLY A 187 -5.43 6.33 -3.53
N ALA A 188 -4.68 5.26 -3.21
CA ALA A 188 -4.99 4.31 -2.13
C ALA A 188 -5.30 5.00 -0.79
N ILE A 189 -4.43 5.90 -0.36
CA ILE A 189 -4.59 6.63 0.92
C ILE A 189 -5.86 7.48 0.92
N GLY A 190 -6.07 8.25 -0.17
CA GLY A 190 -7.24 9.12 -0.27
C GLY A 190 -8.56 8.36 -0.32
N ALA A 191 -8.62 7.24 -1.04
CA ALA A 191 -9.78 6.37 -1.09
C ALA A 191 -10.07 5.72 0.28
N GLU A 192 -9.07 5.13 0.93
CA GLU A 192 -9.22 4.47 2.24
C GLU A 192 -9.68 5.45 3.34
N PHE A 193 -9.03 6.61 3.46
CA PHE A 193 -9.46 7.62 4.43
C PHE A 193 -10.81 8.26 4.04
N GLY A 194 -11.10 8.40 2.74
CA GLY A 194 -12.39 8.86 2.25
C GLY A 194 -13.53 7.96 2.72
N TYR A 195 -13.37 6.66 2.55
CA TYR A 195 -14.30 5.66 3.07
C TYR A 195 -14.39 5.72 4.61
N PHE A 196 -13.24 5.72 5.30
CA PHE A 196 -13.19 5.76 6.76
C PHE A 196 -13.97 6.94 7.34
N TYR A 197 -13.70 8.16 6.91
CA TYR A 197 -14.37 9.34 7.46
C TYR A 197 -15.86 9.39 7.08
N GLN A 198 -16.21 8.97 5.86
CA GLN A 198 -17.59 8.89 5.40
C GLN A 198 -18.40 7.89 6.24
N ALA A 199 -17.87 6.72 6.52
CA ALA A 199 -18.54 5.69 7.33
C ALA A 199 -18.89 6.17 8.74
N PHE A 200 -18.09 7.09 9.32
CA PHE A 200 -18.39 7.73 10.60
C PHE A 200 -19.26 8.98 10.50
N GLY A 201 -19.62 9.43 9.28
CA GLY A 201 -20.59 10.51 9.06
C GLY A 201 -19.98 11.88 8.74
N ALA A 202 -18.68 11.98 8.49
CA ALA A 202 -18.08 13.21 7.99
C ALA A 202 -18.54 13.50 6.55
N LYS A 203 -18.67 14.77 6.19
CA LYS A 203 -18.87 15.18 4.79
C LYS A 203 -17.50 15.12 4.08
N VAL A 204 -17.33 14.20 3.14
CA VAL A 204 -16.06 13.97 2.45
C VAL A 204 -16.10 14.56 1.04
N THR A 205 -15.05 15.32 0.69
CA THR A 205 -14.76 15.74 -0.69
C THR A 205 -13.38 15.25 -1.06
N ILE A 206 -13.27 14.39 -2.08
CA ILE A 206 -12.00 13.92 -2.64
C ILE A 206 -11.70 14.72 -3.90
N VAL A 207 -10.46 15.20 -4.01
CA VAL A 207 -9.95 15.98 -5.16
C VAL A 207 -8.81 15.20 -5.79
N GLU A 208 -8.86 15.03 -7.11
CA GLU A 208 -7.83 14.32 -7.87
C GLU A 208 -7.44 15.13 -9.11
N LEU A 209 -6.13 15.26 -9.34
CA LEU A 209 -5.58 15.95 -10.51
C LEU A 209 -5.86 15.18 -11.80
N GLU A 210 -5.69 13.87 -11.74
CA GLU A 210 -5.91 12.97 -12.86
C GLU A 210 -7.41 12.85 -13.21
N PRO A 211 -7.76 12.42 -14.44
CA PRO A 211 -9.16 12.32 -14.88
C PRO A 211 -9.96 11.22 -14.17
N GLN A 212 -9.31 10.32 -13.42
CA GLN A 212 -9.95 9.21 -12.70
C GLN A 212 -9.46 9.07 -11.27
N MET A 213 -10.26 8.45 -10.41
CA MET A 213 -9.78 7.91 -9.13
C MET A 213 -8.77 6.79 -9.38
N LEU A 214 -7.94 6.47 -8.38
CA LEU A 214 -6.95 5.41 -8.45
C LEU A 214 -6.08 5.49 -9.73
N PRO A 215 -5.30 6.57 -9.92
CA PRO A 215 -4.41 6.67 -11.08
C PRO A 215 -3.55 5.41 -11.23
N GLY A 216 -3.48 4.87 -12.45
CA GLY A 216 -2.73 3.65 -12.76
C GLY A 216 -3.52 2.33 -12.62
N PHE A 217 -4.73 2.36 -12.06
CA PHE A 217 -5.65 1.22 -12.08
C PHE A 217 -6.49 1.18 -13.38
N ASP A 218 -7.12 0.03 -13.64
CA ASP A 218 -8.06 -0.11 -14.75
C ASP A 218 -9.19 0.93 -14.67
N ALA A 219 -9.54 1.55 -15.79
CA ALA A 219 -10.51 2.64 -15.83
C ALA A 219 -11.93 2.20 -15.42
N GLU A 220 -12.31 0.95 -15.71
CA GLU A 220 -13.61 0.41 -15.29
C GLU A 220 -13.69 0.23 -13.80
N ILE A 221 -12.59 -0.24 -13.18
CA ILE A 221 -12.44 -0.36 -11.72
C ILE A 221 -12.54 1.02 -11.06
N ALA A 222 -11.79 1.99 -11.57
CA ALA A 222 -11.77 3.35 -11.04
C ALA A 222 -13.15 4.02 -11.10
N GLU A 223 -13.88 3.83 -12.22
CA GLU A 223 -15.22 4.37 -12.40
C GLU A 223 -16.25 3.67 -11.50
N GLU A 224 -16.16 2.35 -11.32
CA GLU A 224 -17.05 1.62 -10.42
C GLU A 224 -16.87 2.07 -8.97
N LEU A 225 -15.60 2.23 -8.52
CA LEU A 225 -15.31 2.77 -7.20
C LEU A 225 -15.84 4.20 -7.04
N ARG A 226 -15.66 5.06 -8.07
CA ARG A 226 -16.19 6.43 -8.05
C ARG A 226 -17.71 6.45 -7.88
N LYS A 227 -18.44 5.60 -8.61
CA LYS A 227 -19.90 5.46 -8.49
C LYS A 227 -20.31 5.03 -7.08
N SER A 228 -19.63 4.05 -6.50
CA SER A 228 -19.86 3.60 -5.13
C SER A 228 -19.67 4.75 -4.13
N PHE A 229 -18.59 5.49 -4.22
CA PHE A 229 -18.33 6.64 -3.34
C PHE A 229 -19.38 7.74 -3.48
N VAL A 230 -19.79 8.08 -4.71
CA VAL A 230 -20.85 9.06 -4.96
C VAL A 230 -22.19 8.59 -4.38
N LYS A 231 -22.54 7.33 -4.55
CA LYS A 231 -23.76 6.72 -3.96
C LYS A 231 -23.76 6.79 -2.41
N ARG A 232 -22.57 6.70 -1.78
CA ARG A 232 -22.36 6.87 -0.33
C ARG A 232 -22.35 8.35 0.12
N GLY A 233 -22.48 9.30 -0.82
CA GLY A 233 -22.53 10.73 -0.54
C GLY A 233 -21.15 11.42 -0.51
N VAL A 234 -20.09 10.74 -0.93
CA VAL A 234 -18.76 11.35 -1.11
C VAL A 234 -18.77 12.20 -2.37
N LYS A 235 -18.30 13.44 -2.28
CA LYS A 235 -18.09 14.29 -3.46
C LYS A 235 -16.71 13.98 -4.05
N VAL A 236 -16.68 13.54 -5.30
CA VAL A 236 -15.44 13.22 -6.02
C VAL A 236 -15.23 14.23 -7.15
N LEU A 237 -14.08 14.88 -7.16
CA LEU A 237 -13.68 15.92 -8.13
C LEU A 237 -12.39 15.47 -8.80
N THR A 238 -12.51 14.79 -9.94
CA THR A 238 -11.37 14.43 -10.81
C THR A 238 -11.06 15.54 -11.81
N GLY A 239 -9.84 15.60 -12.34
CA GLY A 239 -9.38 16.68 -13.22
C GLY A 239 -9.25 18.04 -12.52
N HIS A 240 -9.03 18.05 -11.20
CA HIS A 240 -8.91 19.25 -10.39
C HIS A 240 -7.60 19.25 -9.60
N GLY A 241 -6.72 20.20 -9.87
CA GLY A 241 -5.46 20.38 -9.15
C GLY A 241 -5.64 21.19 -7.87
N PHE A 242 -4.86 20.90 -6.82
CA PHE A 242 -4.73 21.78 -5.68
C PHE A 242 -3.93 23.03 -6.09
N LYS A 243 -4.43 24.22 -5.75
CA LYS A 243 -3.76 25.50 -6.02
C LYS A 243 -3.26 26.17 -4.74
N SER A 244 -4.16 26.38 -3.78
CA SER A 244 -3.86 27.04 -2.52
C SER A 244 -4.92 26.70 -1.49
N MET A 245 -4.65 27.05 -0.23
CA MET A 245 -5.65 27.02 0.82
C MET A 245 -5.44 28.17 1.79
N ALA A 246 -6.51 28.63 2.40
CA ALA A 246 -6.51 29.65 3.44
C ALA A 246 -7.47 29.27 4.56
N ARG A 247 -7.15 29.62 5.81
CA ARG A 247 -8.04 29.36 6.93
C ARG A 247 -9.00 30.55 7.10
N GLU A 248 -10.29 30.27 7.17
CA GLU A 248 -11.34 31.26 7.40
C GLU A 248 -12.18 30.78 8.60
N GLY A 249 -11.91 31.34 9.77
CA GLY A 249 -12.54 30.91 11.03
C GLY A 249 -12.13 29.50 11.44
N GLU A 250 -13.09 28.59 11.52
CA GLU A 250 -12.87 27.18 11.87
C GLU A 250 -12.65 26.28 10.64
N GLU A 251 -12.86 26.75 9.44
CA GLU A 251 -12.77 25.98 8.19
C GLU A 251 -11.58 26.43 7.32
N TRP A 252 -11.12 25.51 6.49
CA TRP A 252 -10.17 25.73 5.42
C TRP A 252 -10.90 25.91 4.10
N THR A 253 -10.66 27.04 3.42
CA THR A 253 -11.07 27.25 2.03
C THR A 253 -9.95 26.76 1.12
N VAL A 254 -10.18 25.62 0.46
CA VAL A 254 -9.24 25.03 -0.50
C VAL A 254 -9.61 25.48 -1.90
N THR A 255 -8.69 26.14 -2.59
CA THR A 255 -8.82 26.60 -3.98
C THR A 255 -8.22 25.57 -4.92
N LEU A 256 -8.98 25.19 -5.94
CA LEU A 256 -8.62 24.22 -6.95
C LEU A 256 -8.44 24.86 -8.30
N ASP A 257 -7.45 24.39 -9.07
CA ASP A 257 -7.38 24.61 -10.51
C ASP A 257 -8.30 23.61 -11.23
N ALA A 258 -9.21 24.11 -12.03
CA ALA A 258 -10.07 23.33 -12.88
C ALA A 258 -10.05 23.91 -14.29
N ALA A 259 -10.30 23.11 -15.31
CA ALA A 259 -10.48 23.61 -16.67
C ALA A 259 -11.65 24.61 -16.68
N GLY A 260 -11.34 25.89 -16.86
CA GLY A 260 -12.31 26.99 -17.02
C GLY A 260 -12.32 28.01 -15.89
N ALA A 261 -12.59 27.69 -14.66
CA ALA A 261 -12.63 28.64 -13.55
C ALA A 261 -12.15 28.01 -12.24
N PRO A 262 -11.49 28.77 -11.36
CA PRO A 262 -11.13 28.30 -10.02
C PRO A 262 -12.37 27.84 -9.25
N LYS A 263 -12.27 26.71 -8.58
CA LYS A 263 -13.32 26.16 -7.73
C LYS A 263 -12.83 26.14 -6.29
N THR A 264 -13.69 26.47 -5.35
CA THR A 264 -13.37 26.41 -3.93
C THR A 264 -14.22 25.35 -3.23
N ILE A 265 -13.63 24.75 -2.19
CA ILE A 265 -14.30 23.86 -1.24
C ILE A 265 -13.93 24.29 0.17
N ALA A 266 -14.90 24.28 1.07
CA ALA A 266 -14.70 24.53 2.49
C ALA A 266 -14.74 23.21 3.26
N ALA A 267 -13.83 23.04 4.23
CA ALA A 267 -13.80 21.87 5.10
C ALA A 267 -13.13 22.18 6.44
N GLU A 268 -13.58 21.53 7.50
CA GLU A 268 -12.97 21.64 8.85
C GLU A 268 -11.55 21.04 8.87
N ALA A 269 -11.30 20.00 8.06
CA ALA A 269 -9.99 19.36 7.97
C ALA A 269 -9.56 19.16 6.50
N VAL A 270 -8.24 19.09 6.29
CA VAL A 270 -7.64 18.79 4.98
C VAL A 270 -6.65 17.63 5.13
N LEU A 271 -6.86 16.55 4.37
CA LEU A 271 -5.93 15.44 4.27
C LEU A 271 -5.15 15.51 2.96
N VAL A 272 -3.82 15.54 3.05
CA VAL A 272 -2.92 15.55 1.88
C VAL A 272 -2.46 14.13 1.59
N ALA A 273 -2.89 13.58 0.46
CA ALA A 273 -2.66 12.20 0.03
C ALA A 273 -2.10 12.12 -1.41
N VAL A 274 -1.21 13.07 -1.78
CA VAL A 274 -0.69 13.26 -3.14
C VAL A 274 0.57 12.44 -3.46
N GLY A 275 0.77 11.37 -2.73
CA GLY A 275 1.88 10.43 -2.93
C GLY A 275 2.96 10.52 -1.87
N ARG A 276 4.10 9.88 -2.16
CA ARG A 276 5.20 9.71 -1.22
C ARG A 276 6.53 9.99 -1.93
N ASN A 277 7.52 10.45 -1.18
CA ASN A 277 8.89 10.67 -1.66
C ASN A 277 9.81 9.59 -1.08
N PRO A 278 10.78 9.06 -1.86
CA PRO A 278 11.80 8.15 -1.33
C PRO A 278 12.66 8.84 -0.25
N LEU A 279 13.02 8.11 0.79
CA LEU A 279 13.85 8.62 1.90
C LEU A 279 15.33 8.29 1.64
N SER A 280 15.91 8.99 0.67
CA SER A 280 17.31 8.87 0.24
C SER A 280 18.13 10.13 0.49
N LEU A 281 17.47 11.27 0.74
CA LEU A 281 18.15 12.53 1.07
C LEU A 281 18.89 12.40 2.40
N ASP A 282 20.04 13.04 2.51
CA ASP A 282 20.90 13.05 3.71
C ASP A 282 21.42 11.68 4.15
N MET A 283 21.31 10.68 3.27
CA MET A 283 21.79 9.31 3.51
C MET A 283 23.30 9.13 3.27
N GLY A 284 24.00 10.17 2.79
CA GLY A 284 25.43 10.08 2.45
C GLY A 284 25.69 9.24 1.18
N LEU A 285 24.78 9.22 0.23
CA LEU A 285 24.90 8.43 -1.01
C LEU A 285 26.19 8.79 -1.80
N ASP A 286 26.52 10.08 -1.86
CA ASP A 286 27.71 10.61 -2.55
C ASP A 286 29.01 10.06 -1.97
N ALA A 287 29.06 9.79 -0.65
CA ALA A 287 30.25 9.24 0.02
C ALA A 287 30.63 7.83 -0.47
N ALA A 288 29.68 7.12 -1.07
CA ALA A 288 29.90 5.80 -1.68
C ALA A 288 29.72 5.80 -3.20
N GLY A 289 29.54 6.97 -3.84
CA GLY A 289 29.33 7.09 -5.27
C GLY A 289 27.99 6.47 -5.74
N ILE A 290 26.96 6.52 -4.91
CA ILE A 290 25.64 5.96 -5.21
C ILE A 290 24.81 6.98 -5.97
N GLU A 291 24.33 6.58 -7.15
CA GLU A 291 23.45 7.41 -7.97
C GLU A 291 21.98 7.28 -7.56
N ALA A 292 21.26 8.40 -7.65
CA ALA A 292 19.81 8.45 -7.48
C ALA A 292 19.16 9.28 -8.61
N ASP A 293 17.94 8.93 -8.99
CA ASP A 293 17.11 9.69 -9.93
C ASP A 293 15.82 10.10 -9.25
N ARG A 294 15.55 11.41 -9.18
CA ARG A 294 14.39 11.99 -8.48
C ARG A 294 14.20 11.45 -7.05
N GLY A 295 15.34 11.18 -6.38
CA GLY A 295 15.39 10.62 -5.03
C GLY A 295 15.35 9.09 -4.96
N TYR A 296 15.01 8.37 -6.02
CA TYR A 296 15.08 6.91 -6.05
C TYR A 296 16.53 6.45 -6.26
N VAL A 297 17.02 5.58 -5.38
CA VAL A 297 18.34 4.96 -5.51
C VAL A 297 18.34 4.03 -6.73
N LYS A 298 19.25 4.26 -7.68
CA LYS A 298 19.37 3.40 -8.86
C LYS A 298 19.88 2.02 -8.47
N ILE A 299 19.25 0.98 -9.00
CA ILE A 299 19.60 -0.43 -8.79
C ILE A 299 19.59 -1.21 -10.10
N ASP A 300 20.38 -2.27 -10.13
CA ASP A 300 20.34 -3.30 -11.18
C ASP A 300 19.32 -4.43 -10.84
N ASP A 301 19.26 -5.46 -11.69
CA ASP A 301 18.37 -6.61 -11.49
C ASP A 301 18.75 -7.49 -10.28
N SER A 302 19.92 -7.25 -9.69
CA SER A 302 20.39 -7.85 -8.44
C SER A 302 20.13 -6.98 -7.22
N PHE A 303 19.37 -5.88 -7.34
CA PHE A 303 19.17 -4.84 -6.34
C PHE A 303 20.45 -4.08 -5.93
N ARG A 304 21.54 -4.23 -6.68
CA ARG A 304 22.83 -3.60 -6.40
C ARG A 304 22.79 -2.16 -6.89
N THR A 305 23.34 -1.24 -6.10
CA THR A 305 23.52 0.15 -6.49
C THR A 305 24.78 0.31 -7.39
N THR A 306 25.12 1.54 -7.77
CA THR A 306 26.40 1.83 -8.44
C THR A 306 27.62 1.51 -7.57
N CYS A 307 27.46 1.34 -6.25
CA CYS A 307 28.47 0.82 -5.33
C CYS A 307 28.29 -0.69 -5.15
N PRO A 308 29.25 -1.56 -5.53
CA PRO A 308 29.05 -3.02 -5.58
C PRO A 308 28.73 -3.69 -4.24
N SER A 309 29.11 -3.08 -3.11
CA SER A 309 28.82 -3.58 -1.76
C SER A 309 27.49 -3.08 -1.19
N ILE A 310 26.80 -2.16 -1.89
CA ILE A 310 25.58 -1.51 -1.39
C ILE A 310 24.41 -1.85 -2.29
N TYR A 311 23.31 -2.25 -1.67
CA TYR A 311 22.04 -2.64 -2.29
C TYR A 311 20.92 -1.73 -1.81
N ALA A 312 19.82 -1.66 -2.58
CA ALA A 312 18.63 -0.93 -2.16
C ALA A 312 17.34 -1.65 -2.57
N ILE A 313 16.32 -1.60 -1.71
CA ILE A 313 15.04 -2.26 -1.90
C ILE A 313 13.86 -1.40 -1.44
N GLY A 314 12.69 -1.76 -1.86
CA GLY A 314 11.44 -1.12 -1.43
C GLY A 314 11.25 0.26 -2.02
N ASP A 315 10.56 1.13 -1.26
CA ASP A 315 10.11 2.43 -1.75
C ASP A 315 11.26 3.39 -2.07
N VAL A 316 12.43 3.22 -1.46
CA VAL A 316 13.61 4.06 -1.72
C VAL A 316 14.25 3.77 -3.08
N ALA A 317 14.03 2.57 -3.61
CA ALA A 317 14.64 2.13 -4.88
C ALA A 317 13.73 2.36 -6.09
N ARG A 318 12.45 1.97 -6.00
CA ARG A 318 11.50 2.07 -7.14
C ARG A 318 10.04 1.85 -6.74
N PRO A 319 9.08 2.35 -7.52
CA PRO A 319 7.67 1.96 -7.43
C PRO A 319 7.43 0.49 -7.91
N PRO A 320 6.26 -0.10 -7.61
CA PRO A 320 5.20 0.44 -6.75
C PRO A 320 5.60 0.48 -5.28
N LEU A 321 5.07 1.48 -4.53
CA LEU A 321 5.40 1.69 -3.11
C LEU A 321 4.50 0.80 -2.23
N LEU A 322 4.84 -0.50 -2.16
CA LEU A 322 4.03 -1.53 -1.52
C LEU A 322 4.88 -2.37 -0.55
N ALA A 323 4.33 -2.62 0.64
CA ALA A 323 5.02 -3.32 1.72
C ALA A 323 5.41 -4.75 1.32
N HIS A 324 4.50 -5.50 0.67
CA HIS A 324 4.74 -6.87 0.22
C HIS A 324 5.76 -6.95 -0.92
N LYS A 325 5.79 -5.94 -1.82
CA LYS A 325 6.87 -5.82 -2.81
C LYS A 325 8.22 -5.64 -2.11
N ALA A 326 8.32 -4.71 -1.14
CA ALA A 326 9.55 -4.49 -0.40
C ALA A 326 10.02 -5.74 0.36
N SER A 327 9.09 -6.51 0.96
CA SER A 327 9.40 -7.78 1.62
C SER A 327 9.93 -8.83 0.64
N ALA A 328 9.29 -8.98 -0.53
CA ALA A 328 9.72 -9.90 -1.57
C ALA A 328 11.08 -9.50 -2.17
N GLU A 329 11.29 -8.20 -2.44
CA GLU A 329 12.60 -7.68 -2.85
C GLU A 329 13.68 -7.93 -1.79
N GLY A 330 13.34 -7.77 -0.50
CA GLY A 330 14.25 -8.05 0.61
C GLY A 330 14.73 -9.50 0.65
N ILE A 331 13.81 -10.45 0.48
CA ILE A 331 14.15 -11.88 0.38
C ILE A 331 15.04 -12.12 -0.85
N ALA A 332 14.61 -11.64 -2.02
CA ALA A 332 15.35 -11.83 -3.27
C ALA A 332 16.77 -11.26 -3.20
N ALA A 333 16.91 -10.02 -2.70
CA ALA A 333 18.21 -9.36 -2.58
C ALA A 333 19.20 -10.16 -1.71
N VAL A 334 18.77 -10.63 -0.53
CA VAL A 334 19.68 -11.40 0.35
C VAL A 334 19.95 -12.81 -0.17
N GLU A 335 19.01 -13.43 -0.89
CA GLU A 335 19.24 -14.71 -1.56
C GLU A 335 20.22 -14.59 -2.72
N ILE A 336 20.17 -13.51 -3.49
CA ILE A 336 21.18 -13.17 -4.54
C ILE A 336 22.54 -12.90 -3.88
N MET A 337 22.58 -12.11 -2.79
CA MET A 337 23.83 -11.86 -2.05
C MET A 337 24.48 -13.15 -1.55
N ALA A 338 23.67 -14.15 -1.17
CA ALA A 338 24.12 -15.46 -0.70
C ALA A 338 24.47 -16.44 -1.83
N GLY A 339 24.19 -16.10 -3.10
CA GLY A 339 24.40 -16.97 -4.25
C GLY A 339 23.44 -18.17 -4.32
N VAL A 340 22.26 -18.08 -3.69
CA VAL A 340 21.22 -19.13 -3.70
C VAL A 340 20.03 -18.80 -4.60
N ARG A 341 20.06 -17.65 -5.28
CA ARG A 341 19.07 -17.20 -6.24
C ARG A 341 19.74 -16.44 -7.38
N GLU A 342 19.25 -16.67 -8.59
CA GLU A 342 19.64 -15.87 -9.76
C GLU A 342 18.98 -14.48 -9.73
N PRO A 343 19.62 -13.47 -10.34
CA PRO A 343 19.02 -12.15 -10.53
C PRO A 343 17.70 -12.20 -11.31
N GLY A 344 16.84 -11.23 -11.02
CA GLY A 344 15.54 -11.08 -11.66
C GLY A 344 14.41 -10.97 -10.65
N PHE A 345 13.48 -10.05 -10.93
CA PHE A 345 12.31 -9.81 -10.08
C PHE A 345 11.13 -9.31 -10.92
N ASP A 346 10.06 -10.10 -10.97
CA ASP A 346 8.87 -9.75 -11.74
C ASP A 346 7.98 -8.77 -10.98
N LEU A 347 8.00 -7.51 -11.39
CA LEU A 347 7.15 -6.46 -10.85
C LEU A 347 5.67 -6.59 -11.28
N LEU A 348 5.39 -7.28 -12.40
CA LEU A 348 4.02 -7.47 -12.87
C LEU A 348 3.24 -8.49 -12.03
N SER A 349 3.94 -9.34 -11.28
CA SER A 349 3.31 -10.28 -10.35
C SER A 349 3.06 -9.69 -8.94
N ILE A 350 3.31 -8.39 -8.75
CA ILE A 350 3.02 -7.71 -7.48
C ILE A 350 1.58 -7.19 -7.49
N PRO A 351 0.68 -7.68 -6.61
CA PRO A 351 -0.68 -7.20 -6.56
C PRO A 351 -0.78 -5.79 -5.96
N GLY A 352 -1.65 -4.95 -6.52
CA GLY A 352 -2.06 -3.66 -5.96
C GLY A 352 -3.42 -3.80 -5.29
N CYS A 353 -3.58 -3.30 -4.04
CA CYS A 353 -4.80 -3.46 -3.26
C CYS A 353 -5.23 -2.15 -2.60
N ILE A 354 -6.54 -1.88 -2.58
CA ILE A 354 -7.20 -0.77 -1.88
C ILE A 354 -8.27 -1.38 -0.97
N TYR A 355 -8.24 -1.04 0.30
CA TYR A 355 -9.03 -1.70 1.35
C TYR A 355 -10.26 -0.90 1.80
N CYS A 356 -10.77 -0.01 0.95
CA CYS A 356 -12.09 0.62 1.16
C CYS A 356 -13.23 -0.38 0.83
N GLU A 357 -14.48 0.01 0.99
CA GLU A 357 -15.63 -0.78 0.56
C GLU A 357 -16.35 -0.07 -0.61
N PRO A 358 -16.46 -0.71 -1.80
CA PRO A 358 -15.91 -2.02 -2.15
C PRO A 358 -14.37 -2.02 -2.21
N GLU A 359 -13.76 -3.17 -1.88
CA GLU A 359 -12.31 -3.37 -2.04
C GLU A 359 -11.92 -3.40 -3.52
N VAL A 360 -10.69 -3.00 -3.80
CA VAL A 360 -10.11 -3.08 -5.14
C VAL A 360 -8.81 -3.87 -5.10
N ALA A 361 -8.63 -4.77 -6.06
CA ALA A 361 -7.38 -5.49 -6.24
C ALA A 361 -7.04 -5.66 -7.71
N MET A 362 -5.74 -5.63 -8.02
CA MET A 362 -5.25 -5.92 -9.36
C MET A 362 -3.91 -6.65 -9.32
N VAL A 363 -3.60 -7.41 -10.36
CA VAL A 363 -2.28 -7.95 -10.63
C VAL A 363 -2.05 -8.04 -12.14
N GLY A 364 -0.83 -7.91 -12.60
CA GLY A 364 -0.48 -7.94 -14.01
C GLY A 364 -0.94 -6.70 -14.77
N LEU A 365 -1.24 -6.85 -16.05
CA LEU A 365 -1.63 -5.78 -16.94
C LEU A 365 -3.15 -5.61 -16.98
N SER A 366 -3.62 -4.37 -17.06
CA SER A 366 -4.98 -4.10 -17.49
C SER A 366 -5.14 -4.39 -18.99
N GLU A 367 -6.36 -4.51 -19.46
CA GLU A 367 -6.65 -4.67 -20.89
C GLU A 367 -6.03 -3.54 -21.73
N ALA A 368 -6.15 -2.30 -21.27
CA ALA A 368 -5.60 -1.14 -21.97
C ALA A 368 -4.06 -1.22 -22.02
N GLN A 369 -3.40 -1.54 -20.92
CA GLN A 369 -1.94 -1.69 -20.87
C GLN A 369 -1.42 -2.85 -21.73
N ALA A 370 -2.15 -3.96 -21.80
CA ALA A 370 -1.80 -5.08 -22.67
C ALA A 370 -1.90 -4.68 -24.14
N ARG A 371 -3.00 -4.03 -24.54
CA ARG A 371 -3.20 -3.53 -25.93
C ARG A 371 -2.17 -2.47 -26.33
N GLU A 372 -1.81 -1.55 -25.41
CA GLU A 372 -0.77 -0.55 -25.65
C GLU A 372 0.61 -1.20 -25.92
N ARG A 373 0.88 -2.35 -25.30
CA ARG A 373 2.09 -3.16 -25.55
C ARG A 373 1.99 -4.05 -26.79
N GLY A 374 0.90 -3.96 -27.56
CA GLY A 374 0.67 -4.77 -28.75
C GLY A 374 0.32 -6.22 -28.46
N ILE A 375 -0.09 -6.56 -27.23
CA ILE A 375 -0.50 -7.91 -26.86
C ILE A 375 -1.98 -8.08 -27.22
N GLU A 376 -2.28 -9.07 -28.07
CA GLU A 376 -3.66 -9.47 -28.32
C GLU A 376 -4.22 -10.22 -27.12
N VAL A 377 -5.40 -9.77 -26.64
CA VAL A 377 -6.00 -10.32 -25.42
C VAL A 377 -7.45 -10.75 -25.64
N LYS A 378 -7.89 -11.74 -24.89
CA LYS A 378 -9.30 -12.05 -24.58
C LYS A 378 -9.57 -11.63 -23.12
N VAL A 379 -10.80 -11.19 -22.88
CA VAL A 379 -11.22 -10.63 -21.59
C VAL A 379 -12.50 -11.32 -21.14
N GLY A 380 -12.45 -11.86 -19.92
CA GLY A 380 -13.65 -12.35 -19.26
C GLY A 380 -14.01 -11.47 -18.08
N LYS A 381 -15.30 -11.16 -17.94
CA LYS A 381 -15.80 -10.28 -16.89
C LYS A 381 -17.11 -10.78 -16.32
N ILE A 382 -17.15 -10.99 -15.00
CA ILE A 382 -18.35 -11.45 -14.27
C ILE A 382 -18.67 -10.50 -13.14
N PRO A 383 -19.88 -9.93 -13.10
CA PRO A 383 -20.32 -9.10 -11.98
C PRO A 383 -20.70 -9.95 -10.78
N PHE A 384 -20.40 -9.48 -9.56
CA PHE A 384 -20.75 -10.20 -8.33
C PHE A 384 -22.26 -10.41 -8.14
N ARG A 385 -23.13 -9.60 -8.75
CA ARG A 385 -24.60 -9.83 -8.74
C ARG A 385 -25.02 -11.17 -9.38
N ALA A 386 -24.14 -11.80 -10.17
CA ALA A 386 -24.36 -13.15 -10.73
C ALA A 386 -23.83 -14.26 -9.80
N ASN A 387 -23.16 -13.92 -8.70
CA ASN A 387 -22.55 -14.89 -7.79
C ASN A 387 -23.48 -15.18 -6.61
N GLY A 388 -23.79 -16.46 -6.37
CA GLY A 388 -24.71 -16.89 -5.32
C GLY A 388 -24.29 -16.50 -3.90
N LYS A 389 -22.99 -16.54 -3.58
CA LYS A 389 -22.47 -16.09 -2.29
C LYS A 389 -22.64 -14.59 -2.11
N ALA A 390 -22.29 -13.80 -3.13
CA ALA A 390 -22.44 -12.34 -3.10
C ALA A 390 -23.90 -11.92 -2.86
N VAL A 391 -24.86 -12.61 -3.51
CA VAL A 391 -26.28 -12.40 -3.27
C VAL A 391 -26.69 -12.79 -1.84
N ALA A 392 -26.21 -13.93 -1.36
CA ALA A 392 -26.57 -14.43 -0.01
C ALA A 392 -26.08 -13.50 1.13
N ILE A 393 -24.99 -12.77 0.92
CA ILE A 393 -24.42 -11.83 1.91
C ILE A 393 -24.72 -10.35 1.58
N ASN A 394 -25.54 -10.10 0.57
CA ASN A 394 -25.89 -8.77 0.05
C ASN A 394 -24.68 -7.88 -0.33
N GLN A 395 -23.63 -8.50 -0.88
CA GLN A 395 -22.40 -7.86 -1.35
C GLN A 395 -22.24 -8.04 -2.86
N THR A 396 -23.17 -7.48 -3.64
CA THR A 396 -23.29 -7.69 -5.09
C THR A 396 -22.63 -6.62 -5.94
N GLU A 397 -22.02 -5.62 -5.31
CA GLU A 397 -21.35 -4.52 -6.01
C GLU A 397 -20.01 -5.00 -6.61
N GLY A 398 -19.72 -4.57 -7.84
CA GLY A 398 -18.44 -4.85 -8.49
C GLY A 398 -18.40 -6.08 -9.38
N PHE A 399 -17.19 -6.48 -9.74
CA PHE A 399 -16.94 -7.55 -10.71
C PHE A 399 -15.52 -8.12 -10.61
N VAL A 400 -15.32 -9.29 -11.22
CA VAL A 400 -14.01 -9.86 -11.55
C VAL A 400 -13.78 -9.71 -13.05
N LYS A 401 -12.59 -9.21 -13.46
CA LYS A 401 -12.16 -9.07 -14.86
C LYS A 401 -10.80 -9.74 -15.04
N ILE A 402 -10.74 -10.78 -15.86
CA ILE A 402 -9.51 -11.49 -16.24
C ILE A 402 -9.09 -11.03 -17.63
N VAL A 403 -7.80 -10.73 -17.80
CA VAL A 403 -7.16 -10.43 -19.07
C VAL A 403 -6.20 -11.56 -19.39
N ALA A 404 -6.42 -12.26 -20.50
CA ALA A 404 -5.63 -13.42 -20.91
C ALA A 404 -5.06 -13.21 -22.31
N GLY A 405 -3.93 -13.82 -22.60
CA GLY A 405 -3.33 -13.87 -23.94
C GLY A 405 -4.25 -14.60 -24.92
N LYS A 406 -4.40 -14.05 -26.12
CA LYS A 406 -5.35 -14.60 -27.12
C LYS A 406 -4.92 -15.96 -27.63
N GLU A 407 -3.63 -16.20 -27.77
CA GLU A 407 -3.08 -17.42 -28.36
C GLU A 407 -3.11 -18.60 -27.41
N TYR A 408 -2.54 -18.43 -26.21
CA TYR A 408 -2.36 -19.53 -25.25
C TYR A 408 -3.31 -19.48 -24.05
N GLY A 409 -4.04 -18.37 -23.86
CA GLY A 409 -4.93 -18.22 -22.71
C GLY A 409 -4.20 -17.93 -21.39
N ASP A 410 -2.89 -17.63 -21.44
CA ASP A 410 -2.09 -17.29 -20.28
C ASP A 410 -2.65 -16.06 -19.56
N VAL A 411 -2.75 -16.12 -18.23
CA VAL A 411 -3.31 -15.03 -17.44
C VAL A 411 -2.33 -13.87 -17.36
N ILE A 412 -2.56 -12.83 -18.17
CA ILE A 412 -1.74 -11.61 -18.23
C ILE A 412 -2.04 -10.68 -17.07
N GLY A 413 -3.30 -10.61 -16.65
CA GLY A 413 -3.71 -9.78 -15.53
C GLY A 413 -5.12 -10.05 -15.04
N CYS A 414 -5.42 -9.53 -13.86
CA CYS A 414 -6.74 -9.57 -13.27
C CYS A 414 -7.02 -8.30 -12.49
N GLN A 415 -8.25 -7.83 -12.56
CA GLN A 415 -8.78 -6.69 -11.81
C GLN A 415 -10.07 -7.11 -11.12
N ILE A 416 -10.16 -6.84 -9.82
CA ILE A 416 -11.32 -7.16 -9.00
C ILE A 416 -11.75 -5.91 -8.25
N ILE A 417 -13.04 -5.63 -8.27
CA ILE A 417 -13.67 -4.67 -7.36
C ILE A 417 -14.86 -5.32 -6.71
N GLY A 418 -14.93 -5.32 -5.38
CA GLY A 418 -16.01 -5.95 -4.62
C GLY A 418 -15.53 -6.42 -3.25
N HIS A 419 -16.43 -7.08 -2.52
CA HIS A 419 -16.14 -7.58 -1.19
C HIS A 419 -15.04 -8.66 -1.22
N HIS A 420 -14.04 -8.54 -0.33
CA HIS A 420 -12.87 -9.43 -0.26
C HIS A 420 -12.00 -9.49 -1.53
N ALA A 421 -12.04 -8.47 -2.40
CA ALA A 421 -11.21 -8.43 -3.61
C ALA A 421 -9.71 -8.57 -3.27
N THR A 422 -9.26 -8.01 -2.14
CA THR A 422 -7.86 -8.03 -1.70
C THR A 422 -7.38 -9.42 -1.26
N ASP A 423 -8.28 -10.30 -0.82
CA ASP A 423 -7.99 -11.70 -0.53
C ASP A 423 -8.10 -12.57 -1.79
N LEU A 424 -9.12 -12.34 -2.62
CA LEU A 424 -9.38 -13.10 -3.84
C LEU A 424 -8.24 -13.01 -4.85
N ILE A 425 -7.58 -11.87 -4.96
CA ILE A 425 -6.49 -11.66 -5.93
C ILE A 425 -5.31 -12.63 -5.74
N ALA A 426 -5.13 -13.18 -4.53
CA ALA A 426 -4.03 -14.10 -4.22
C ALA A 426 -4.06 -15.38 -5.06
N GLU A 427 -5.23 -15.87 -5.46
CA GLU A 427 -5.40 -16.99 -6.37
C GLU A 427 -4.77 -16.70 -7.74
N ILE A 428 -5.02 -15.50 -8.26
CA ILE A 428 -4.46 -15.08 -9.55
C ILE A 428 -2.94 -14.82 -9.45
N VAL A 429 -2.46 -14.29 -8.33
CA VAL A 429 -1.01 -14.12 -8.10
C VAL A 429 -0.31 -15.48 -8.15
N LEU A 430 -0.88 -16.50 -7.47
CA LEU A 430 -0.36 -17.86 -7.52
C LEU A 430 -0.45 -18.43 -8.93
N GLY A 431 -1.60 -18.27 -9.60
CA GLY A 431 -1.80 -18.71 -10.98
C GLY A 431 -0.74 -18.14 -11.93
N ARG A 432 -0.50 -16.83 -11.87
CA ARG A 432 0.55 -16.18 -12.68
C ARG A 432 1.96 -16.69 -12.37
N THR A 433 2.26 -16.94 -11.10
CA THR A 433 3.55 -17.54 -10.70
C THR A 433 3.77 -18.94 -11.29
N LEU A 434 2.68 -19.68 -11.51
CA LEU A 434 2.66 -21.01 -12.11
C LEU A 434 2.38 -21.00 -13.63
N GLU A 435 2.34 -19.83 -14.25
CA GLU A 435 2.06 -19.64 -15.68
C GLU A 435 0.70 -20.26 -16.10
N THR A 436 -0.30 -20.15 -15.21
CA THR A 436 -1.64 -20.69 -15.39
C THR A 436 -2.39 -20.00 -16.53
N THR A 437 -3.20 -20.77 -17.26
CA THR A 437 -4.10 -20.28 -18.29
C THR A 437 -5.55 -20.15 -17.78
N THR A 438 -6.42 -19.54 -18.59
CA THR A 438 -7.86 -19.48 -18.34
C THR A 438 -8.50 -20.86 -18.26
N ALA A 439 -7.94 -21.86 -18.95
CA ALA A 439 -8.43 -23.23 -18.92
C ALA A 439 -8.26 -23.87 -17.52
N GLU A 440 -7.08 -23.76 -16.90
CA GLU A 440 -6.86 -24.31 -15.56
C GLU A 440 -7.73 -23.58 -14.53
N LEU A 441 -7.86 -22.27 -14.60
CA LEU A 441 -8.74 -21.52 -13.68
C LEU A 441 -10.21 -21.90 -13.87
N GLY A 442 -10.69 -21.97 -15.13
CA GLY A 442 -12.08 -22.28 -15.45
C GLY A 442 -12.48 -23.73 -15.11
N HIS A 443 -11.54 -24.67 -15.17
CA HIS A 443 -11.78 -26.08 -14.83
C HIS A 443 -11.42 -26.45 -13.39
N SER A 444 -10.81 -25.54 -12.62
CA SER A 444 -10.54 -25.76 -11.20
C SER A 444 -11.85 -25.79 -10.40
N VAL A 445 -12.00 -26.80 -9.53
CA VAL A 445 -13.21 -26.91 -8.69
C VAL A 445 -13.13 -25.91 -7.55
N HIS A 446 -14.01 -24.91 -7.58
CA HIS A 446 -14.15 -23.94 -6.50
C HIS A 446 -15.21 -24.41 -5.48
N PRO A 447 -15.01 -24.14 -4.18
CA PRO A 447 -16.02 -24.49 -3.18
C PRO A 447 -17.29 -23.64 -3.35
N HIS A 448 -18.46 -24.27 -3.18
CA HIS A 448 -19.77 -23.61 -3.29
C HIS A 448 -20.46 -23.48 -1.93
N PRO A 449 -21.06 -22.30 -1.58
CA PRO A 449 -21.00 -21.02 -2.32
C PRO A 449 -19.83 -20.15 -1.83
N THR A 450 -19.08 -19.58 -2.75
CA THR A 450 -17.97 -18.66 -2.47
C THR A 450 -17.90 -17.50 -3.47
N LEU A 451 -17.19 -16.44 -3.11
CA LEU A 451 -16.89 -15.34 -4.03
C LEU A 451 -15.85 -15.73 -5.08
N SER A 452 -14.97 -16.69 -4.77
CA SER A 452 -13.92 -17.17 -5.69
C SER A 452 -14.49 -17.88 -6.93
N GLU A 453 -15.73 -18.40 -6.89
CA GLU A 453 -16.43 -18.91 -8.09
C GLU A 453 -16.53 -17.84 -9.19
N SER A 454 -16.50 -16.55 -8.84
CA SER A 454 -16.48 -15.46 -9.83
C SER A 454 -15.16 -15.41 -10.62
N ILE A 455 -14.05 -15.92 -10.07
CA ILE A 455 -12.77 -16.06 -10.78
C ILE A 455 -12.89 -17.16 -11.83
N MET A 456 -13.42 -18.32 -11.47
CA MET A 456 -13.68 -19.43 -12.37
C MET A 456 -14.57 -18.97 -13.54
N GLU A 457 -15.71 -18.36 -13.24
CA GLU A 457 -16.66 -17.88 -14.26
C GLU A 457 -16.04 -16.78 -15.16
N ALA A 458 -15.18 -15.90 -14.60
CA ALA A 458 -14.49 -14.90 -15.40
C ALA A 458 -13.45 -15.54 -16.35
N ALA A 459 -12.79 -16.62 -15.91
CA ALA A 459 -11.89 -17.39 -16.77
C ALA A 459 -12.65 -18.08 -17.90
N LEU A 460 -13.78 -18.73 -17.61
CA LEU A 460 -14.68 -19.30 -18.62
C LEU A 460 -15.25 -18.24 -19.56
N ALA A 461 -15.62 -17.06 -19.04
CA ALA A 461 -16.10 -15.96 -19.86
C ALA A 461 -15.06 -15.47 -20.87
N ALA A 462 -13.76 -15.51 -20.54
CA ALA A 462 -12.69 -15.15 -21.48
C ALA A 462 -12.60 -16.13 -22.67
N GLU A 463 -13.07 -17.36 -22.49
CA GLU A 463 -13.19 -18.38 -23.57
C GLU A 463 -14.56 -18.36 -24.26
N GLY A 464 -15.52 -17.56 -23.78
CA GLY A 464 -16.90 -17.56 -24.28
C GLY A 464 -17.74 -18.69 -23.72
N GLU A 465 -17.32 -19.30 -22.62
CA GLU A 465 -17.91 -20.52 -22.02
C GLU A 465 -18.54 -20.28 -20.64
N ALA A 466 -18.78 -19.01 -20.25
CA ALA A 466 -19.45 -18.70 -18.98
C ALA A 466 -20.82 -19.42 -18.89
N ILE A 467 -21.09 -20.01 -17.71
CA ILE A 467 -22.30 -20.81 -17.49
C ILE A 467 -23.36 -20.02 -16.72
N ASN A 468 -22.94 -19.28 -15.70
CA ASN A 468 -23.86 -18.60 -14.77
C ASN A 468 -24.08 -17.12 -15.08
N PHE A 469 -23.65 -16.65 -16.25
CA PHE A 469 -23.82 -15.26 -16.67
C PHE A 469 -23.93 -15.09 -18.19
#